data_8b7a71658e6326eae7ab690fcf8d048f
#
_entry.id   8b7a71658e6326eae7ab690fcf8d048f
#
_cell.length_a   1.000
_cell.length_b   1.000
_cell.length_c   1.000
_cell.angle_alpha   90.00
_cell.angle_beta   90.00
_cell.angle_gamma   90.00
#
_symmetry.space_group_name_H-M   'P 1'
#
loop_
_entity.id
_entity.type
_entity.pdbx_description
1 polymer ?
#
loop_
_entity_poly.entity_id
_entity_poly.type
_entity_poly.pdbx_seq_one_letter_code
_entity_poly.pdbx_strand_id
1 'polypeptide(L)'
;MATTSLSPPPKLQFFDANGAPLSGGQLYTYAAGTTTPLATYTDSTGVSANTNPIILDSRGEANVWLGTASYKLALYTSASVLIWTVDNISTTGSNLPVTDFTGDGTTTAFAVTDGFTAIYINGVYQNRNTYTVTSGTVTFSEAPPDTSIIEVVYN
;
A
#
# COMPACT_ATOMS: atom_id res chain seq x y z
N MET A 1 -3.69 -16.04 -6.38
CA MET A 1 -3.68 -14.81 -7.20
C MET A 1 -3.05 -13.69 -6.39
N ALA A 2 -2.18 -12.88 -7.01
CA ALA A 2 -1.68 -11.68 -6.35
C ALA A 2 -2.77 -10.61 -6.32
N THR A 3 -2.90 -9.89 -5.20
CA THR A 3 -3.73 -8.68 -5.14
C THR A 3 -2.92 -7.56 -5.78
N THR A 4 -3.49 -6.86 -6.77
CA THR A 4 -2.83 -5.79 -7.50
C THR A 4 -3.59 -4.49 -7.39
N SER A 5 -2.90 -3.38 -7.56
CA SER A 5 -3.47 -2.04 -7.62
C SER A 5 -2.99 -1.33 -8.88
N LEU A 6 -3.86 -0.52 -9.47
CA LEU A 6 -3.49 0.29 -10.62
C LEU A 6 -2.54 1.40 -10.18
N SER A 7 -1.43 1.56 -10.90
CA SER A 7 -0.62 2.77 -10.81
C SER A 7 -1.37 3.93 -11.49
N PRO A 8 -1.65 5.03 -10.79
CA PRO A 8 -2.28 6.18 -11.47
C PRO A 8 -1.24 6.87 -12.38
N PRO A 9 -1.59 7.27 -13.61
CA PRO A 9 -2.81 7.01 -14.38
C PRO A 9 -2.92 5.56 -14.89
N PRO A 10 -4.07 5.15 -15.46
CA PRO A 10 -4.34 3.77 -15.91
C PRO A 10 -3.27 3.18 -16.85
N LYS A 11 -2.62 4.04 -17.61
CA LYS A 11 -1.48 3.69 -18.47
C LYS A 11 -0.37 4.71 -18.25
N LEU A 12 0.81 4.26 -17.85
CA LEU A 12 1.96 5.13 -17.66
C LEU A 12 2.51 5.54 -19.02
N GLN A 13 2.78 6.83 -19.21
CA GLN A 13 3.46 7.37 -20.37
C GLN A 13 4.66 8.20 -19.94
N PHE A 14 5.79 8.01 -20.61
CA PHE A 14 7.03 8.70 -20.32
C PHE A 14 7.56 9.43 -21.56
N PHE A 15 8.26 10.53 -21.33
CA PHE A 15 8.83 11.39 -22.35
C PHE A 15 10.34 11.53 -22.14
N ASP A 16 11.05 11.82 -23.21
CA ASP A 16 12.46 12.21 -23.16
C ASP A 16 12.61 13.69 -22.72
N ALA A 17 13.86 14.17 -22.63
CA ALA A 17 14.15 15.56 -22.24
C ALA A 17 13.64 16.61 -23.22
N ASN A 18 13.25 16.23 -24.43
CA ASN A 18 12.71 17.12 -25.48
C ASN A 18 11.17 17.08 -25.52
N GLY A 19 10.54 16.29 -24.66
CA GLY A 19 9.09 16.10 -24.66
C GLY A 19 8.57 15.13 -25.71
N ALA A 20 9.46 14.36 -26.37
CA ALA A 20 9.06 13.29 -27.27
C ALA A 20 8.79 11.99 -26.49
N PRO A 21 7.85 11.13 -26.96
CA PRO A 21 7.59 9.84 -26.32
C PRO A 21 8.87 9.00 -26.17
N LEU A 22 9.09 8.44 -24.97
CA LEU A 22 10.28 7.63 -24.66
C LEU A 22 10.14 6.22 -25.24
N SER A 23 10.14 6.14 -26.57
CA SER A 23 10.01 4.87 -27.30
C SER A 23 11.16 3.92 -26.98
N GLY A 24 10.83 2.67 -26.65
CA GLY A 24 11.80 1.64 -26.27
C GLY A 24 12.49 1.90 -24.93
N GLY A 25 12.05 2.91 -24.16
CA GLY A 25 12.55 3.14 -22.82
C GLY A 25 12.32 1.91 -21.92
N GLN A 26 13.10 1.81 -20.86
CA GLN A 26 13.15 0.64 -19.98
C GLN A 26 12.76 1.05 -18.58
N LEU A 27 11.66 0.49 -18.06
CA LEU A 27 11.24 0.72 -16.67
C LEU A 27 11.58 -0.52 -15.83
N TYR A 28 12.57 -0.38 -14.96
CA TYR A 28 12.93 -1.41 -13.98
C TYR A 28 12.09 -1.26 -12.71
N THR A 29 11.70 -2.39 -12.14
CA THR A 29 10.91 -2.45 -10.92
C THR A 29 11.60 -3.35 -9.89
N TYR A 30 11.81 -2.82 -8.68
CA TYR A 30 12.52 -3.49 -7.58
C TYR A 30 11.72 -3.41 -6.29
N ALA A 31 12.04 -4.27 -5.33
CA ALA A 31 11.59 -4.10 -3.95
C ALA A 31 12.19 -2.81 -3.36
N ALA A 32 11.39 -2.05 -2.62
CA ALA A 32 11.82 -0.78 -2.03
C ALA A 32 13.12 -0.92 -1.22
N GLY A 33 13.99 0.07 -1.33
CA GLY A 33 15.29 0.09 -0.66
C GLY A 33 16.33 -0.88 -1.22
N THR A 34 16.02 -1.65 -2.29
CA THR A 34 16.89 -2.71 -2.81
C THR A 34 17.13 -2.61 -4.32
N THR A 35 17.89 -3.57 -4.85
CA THR A 35 18.03 -3.85 -6.29
C THR A 35 17.45 -5.22 -6.68
N THR A 36 16.72 -5.87 -5.75
CA THR A 36 16.04 -7.13 -6.01
C THR A 36 14.83 -6.89 -6.91
N PRO A 37 14.74 -7.51 -8.10
CA PRO A 37 13.59 -7.35 -8.98
C PRO A 37 12.27 -7.71 -8.28
N LEU A 38 11.25 -6.87 -8.46
CA LEU A 38 9.91 -7.11 -7.94
C LEU A 38 8.91 -7.07 -9.10
N ALA A 39 8.08 -8.11 -9.19
CA ALA A 39 7.15 -8.27 -10.29
C ALA A 39 6.05 -7.19 -10.28
N THR A 40 5.71 -6.71 -11.46
CA THR A 40 4.50 -5.94 -11.77
C THR A 40 3.68 -6.72 -12.80
N TYR A 41 2.44 -6.28 -13.07
CA TYR A 41 1.51 -7.05 -13.88
C TYR A 41 0.94 -6.23 -15.02
N THR A 42 0.49 -6.92 -16.08
CA THR A 42 -0.07 -6.30 -17.28
C THR A 42 -1.50 -5.81 -17.08
N ASP A 43 -2.21 -6.35 -16.07
CA ASP A 43 -3.61 -6.06 -15.79
C ASP A 43 -3.97 -6.29 -14.30
N SER A 44 -5.22 -5.98 -13.94
CA SER A 44 -5.73 -6.06 -12.56
C SER A 44 -5.87 -7.48 -12.02
N THR A 45 -5.77 -8.51 -12.86
CA THR A 45 -5.92 -9.91 -12.39
C THR A 45 -4.69 -10.39 -11.63
N GLY A 46 -3.52 -9.76 -11.84
CA GLY A 46 -2.25 -10.17 -11.23
C GLY A 46 -1.78 -11.55 -11.70
N VAL A 47 -2.24 -12.02 -12.86
CA VAL A 47 -1.88 -13.33 -13.42
C VAL A 47 -0.67 -13.24 -14.33
N SER A 48 -0.66 -12.23 -15.22
CA SER A 48 0.41 -12.04 -16.20
C SER A 48 1.41 -11.00 -15.72
N ALA A 49 2.61 -11.45 -15.36
CA ALA A 49 3.67 -10.53 -14.95
C ALA A 49 4.24 -9.78 -16.16
N ASN A 50 4.59 -8.52 -15.97
CA ASN A 50 5.43 -7.78 -16.92
C ASN A 50 6.85 -8.37 -16.94
N THR A 51 7.55 -8.16 -18.05
CA THR A 51 9.01 -8.33 -18.08
C THR A 51 9.68 -7.31 -17.16
N ASN A 52 10.86 -7.59 -16.65
CA ASN A 52 11.66 -6.62 -15.89
C ASN A 52 13.07 -6.53 -16.53
N PRO A 53 13.38 -5.45 -17.25
CA PRO A 53 12.59 -4.21 -17.38
C PRO A 53 11.31 -4.38 -18.23
N ILE A 54 10.35 -3.50 -17.97
CA ILE A 54 9.22 -3.26 -18.86
C ILE A 54 9.73 -2.41 -20.01
N ILE A 55 9.49 -2.85 -21.25
CA ILE A 55 9.87 -2.08 -22.45
C ILE A 55 8.67 -1.22 -22.87
N LEU A 56 8.90 0.09 -22.96
CA LEU A 56 7.87 1.04 -23.37
C LEU A 56 7.60 0.92 -24.86
N ASP A 57 6.34 1.06 -25.25
CA ASP A 57 5.91 1.02 -26.66
C ASP A 57 6.39 2.25 -27.46
N SER A 58 6.04 2.33 -28.75
CA SER A 58 6.42 3.45 -29.63
C SER A 58 5.88 4.82 -29.16
N ARG A 59 4.89 4.83 -28.24
CA ARG A 59 4.34 6.04 -27.62
C ARG A 59 4.92 6.31 -26.25
N GLY A 60 5.92 5.55 -25.83
CA GLY A 60 6.51 5.65 -24.50
C GLY A 60 5.58 5.14 -23.38
N GLU A 61 4.65 4.24 -23.70
CA GLU A 61 3.61 3.79 -22.78
C GLU A 61 3.82 2.34 -22.32
N ALA A 62 3.31 2.04 -21.09
CA ALA A 62 3.18 0.68 -20.58
C ALA A 62 2.02 0.57 -19.59
N ASN A 63 1.39 -0.61 -19.54
CA ASN A 63 0.47 -0.98 -18.46
C ASN A 63 1.30 -1.48 -17.28
N VAL A 64 1.16 -0.84 -16.11
CA VAL A 64 1.91 -1.21 -14.90
C VAL A 64 0.95 -1.33 -13.72
N TRP A 65 0.65 -2.56 -13.36
CA TRP A 65 -0.13 -2.89 -12.17
C TRP A 65 0.81 -3.38 -11.08
N LEU A 66 0.80 -2.71 -9.95
CA LEU A 66 1.68 -3.01 -8.84
C LEU A 66 1.04 -4.05 -7.91
N GLY A 67 1.84 -4.91 -7.29
CA GLY A 67 1.41 -5.78 -6.19
C GLY A 67 1.27 -5.03 -4.87
N THR A 68 1.09 -5.74 -3.78
CA THR A 68 0.86 -5.15 -2.43
C THR A 68 2.13 -4.68 -1.72
N ALA A 69 3.31 -4.98 -2.24
CA ALA A 69 4.59 -4.56 -1.66
C ALA A 69 4.95 -3.13 -2.05
N SER A 70 5.92 -2.53 -1.36
CA SER A 70 6.49 -1.24 -1.75
C SER A 70 7.56 -1.42 -2.82
N TYR A 71 7.56 -0.52 -3.79
CA TYR A 71 8.40 -0.58 -4.99
C TYR A 71 9.45 0.53 -5.02
N LYS A 72 10.55 0.23 -5.74
CA LYS A 72 11.45 1.20 -6.31
C LYS A 72 11.38 1.08 -7.83
N LEU A 73 11.18 2.20 -8.52
CA LEU A 73 11.15 2.29 -9.98
C LEU A 73 12.40 3.02 -10.46
N ALA A 74 12.97 2.54 -11.59
CA ALA A 74 14.08 3.20 -12.26
C ALA A 74 13.82 3.24 -13.77
N LEU A 75 13.77 4.45 -14.33
CA LEU A 75 13.53 4.69 -15.75
C LEU A 75 14.83 4.92 -16.48
N TYR A 76 14.99 4.23 -17.60
CA TYR A 76 16.13 4.35 -18.49
C TYR A 76 15.70 4.66 -19.93
N THR A 77 16.58 5.24 -20.68
CA THR A 77 16.43 5.34 -22.16
C THR A 77 16.50 3.95 -22.80
N SER A 78 16.17 3.86 -24.09
CA SER A 78 16.39 2.65 -24.90
C SER A 78 17.86 2.23 -25.00
N ALA A 79 18.79 3.17 -24.79
CA ALA A 79 20.24 2.92 -24.73
C ALA A 79 20.74 2.61 -23.32
N SER A 80 19.85 2.28 -22.37
CA SER A 80 20.16 1.94 -20.97
C SER A 80 20.86 3.07 -20.19
N VAL A 81 20.57 4.34 -20.51
CA VAL A 81 21.03 5.49 -19.74
C VAL A 81 19.96 5.83 -18.71
N LEU A 82 20.33 5.89 -17.42
CA LEU A 82 19.41 6.22 -16.33
C LEU A 82 18.86 7.64 -16.48
N ILE A 83 17.54 7.78 -16.39
CA ILE A 83 16.84 9.06 -16.38
C ILE A 83 16.51 9.47 -14.94
N TRP A 84 15.84 8.59 -14.20
CA TRP A 84 15.51 8.81 -12.78
C TRP A 84 15.27 7.50 -12.01
N THR A 85 15.33 7.61 -10.69
CA THR A 85 14.92 6.56 -9.75
C THR A 85 14.01 7.15 -8.69
N VAL A 86 12.90 6.47 -8.36
CA VAL A 86 11.99 6.81 -7.26
C VAL A 86 11.79 5.58 -6.40
N ASP A 87 11.96 5.74 -5.09
CA ASP A 87 11.86 4.66 -4.11
C ASP A 87 10.63 4.83 -3.22
N ASN A 88 10.31 3.77 -2.46
CA ASN A 88 9.20 3.74 -1.49
C ASN A 88 7.82 4.06 -2.10
N ILE A 89 7.58 3.60 -3.32
CA ILE A 89 6.26 3.69 -3.96
C ILE A 89 5.39 2.59 -3.34
N SER A 90 4.42 3.00 -2.51
CA SER A 90 3.46 2.08 -1.91
C SER A 90 2.14 2.09 -2.67
N THR A 91 1.57 0.91 -2.87
CA THR A 91 0.24 0.73 -3.50
C THR A 91 -0.88 0.67 -2.49
N THR A 92 -0.55 0.49 -1.23
CA THR A 92 -1.53 0.62 -0.16
C THR A 92 -1.87 2.09 0.00
N GLY A 93 -2.89 2.55 -0.72
CA GLY A 93 -3.70 3.63 -0.18
C GLY A 93 -4.04 3.20 1.24
N SER A 94 -3.88 4.10 2.20
CA SER A 94 -3.97 3.84 3.62
C SER A 94 -5.32 3.21 4.03
N ASN A 95 -5.51 1.93 3.73
CA ASN A 95 -6.29 1.07 4.60
C ASN A 95 -5.38 0.83 5.79
N LEU A 96 -5.49 1.70 6.77
CA LEU A 96 -4.87 1.47 8.06
C LEU A 96 -5.31 0.08 8.52
N PRO A 97 -4.39 -0.80 8.94
CA PRO A 97 -4.79 -2.09 9.49
C PRO A 97 -5.79 -1.86 10.61
N VAL A 98 -6.87 -2.62 10.61
CA VAL A 98 -7.93 -2.54 11.61
C VAL A 98 -8.07 -3.91 12.27
N THR A 99 -8.22 -3.93 13.59
CA THR A 99 -8.67 -5.12 14.33
C THR A 99 -10.00 -4.82 14.97
N ASP A 100 -10.99 -5.66 14.70
CA ASP A 100 -12.34 -5.50 15.19
C ASP A 100 -12.63 -6.44 16.37
N PHE A 101 -13.36 -5.92 17.36
CA PHE A 101 -13.91 -6.70 18.44
C PHE A 101 -15.41 -6.38 18.58
N THR A 102 -16.13 -7.28 19.24
CA THR A 102 -17.54 -7.05 19.60
C THR A 102 -17.66 -6.84 21.09
N GLY A 103 -18.29 -5.75 21.48
CA GLY A 103 -18.65 -5.50 22.88
C GLY A 103 -19.70 -6.49 23.37
N ASP A 104 -19.63 -6.88 24.64
CA ASP A 104 -20.56 -7.78 25.31
C ASP A 104 -21.24 -7.13 26.55
N GLY A 105 -21.02 -5.82 26.73
CA GLY A 105 -21.53 -5.06 27.86
C GLY A 105 -20.87 -5.35 29.21
N THR A 106 -19.84 -6.24 29.24
CA THR A 106 -19.20 -6.70 30.49
C THR A 106 -17.67 -6.69 30.40
N THR A 107 -17.12 -7.07 29.27
CA THR A 107 -15.67 -7.13 29.03
C THR A 107 -15.10 -5.73 28.80
N THR A 108 -14.09 -5.37 29.58
CA THR A 108 -13.39 -4.08 29.46
C THR A 108 -12.01 -4.20 28.78
N ALA A 109 -11.38 -5.39 28.79
CA ALA A 109 -10.02 -5.61 28.33
C ALA A 109 -9.97 -6.37 27.00
N PHE A 110 -9.28 -5.80 26.02
CA PHE A 110 -9.14 -6.36 24.66
C PHE A 110 -7.66 -6.47 24.28
N ALA A 111 -7.25 -7.64 23.80
CA ALA A 111 -5.87 -7.85 23.34
C ALA A 111 -5.67 -7.17 21.96
N VAL A 112 -4.69 -6.27 21.87
CA VAL A 112 -4.37 -5.51 20.67
C VAL A 112 -2.86 -5.63 20.36
N THR A 113 -2.47 -5.32 19.14
CA THR A 113 -1.05 -5.13 18.80
C THR A 113 -0.63 -3.73 19.24
N ASP A 114 0.58 -3.60 19.80
CA ASP A 114 1.12 -2.28 20.16
C ASP A 114 1.28 -1.40 18.90
N GLY A 115 1.16 -0.08 19.08
CA GLY A 115 1.35 0.88 18.01
C GLY A 115 0.08 1.30 17.27
N PHE A 116 -1.11 1.02 17.80
CA PHE A 116 -2.34 1.56 17.24
C PHE A 116 -2.46 3.08 17.40
N THR A 117 -3.23 3.73 16.52
CA THR A 117 -3.40 5.19 16.49
C THR A 117 -4.70 5.66 17.08
N ALA A 118 -5.78 4.91 16.89
CA ALA A 118 -7.12 5.30 17.31
C ALA A 118 -8.01 4.10 17.62
N ILE A 119 -9.02 4.31 18.47
CA ILE A 119 -10.08 3.35 18.73
C ILE A 119 -11.42 4.03 18.46
N TYR A 120 -12.32 3.31 17.83
CA TYR A 120 -13.71 3.71 17.58
C TYR A 120 -14.66 2.67 18.17
N ILE A 121 -15.79 3.12 18.70
CA ILE A 121 -16.91 2.25 19.10
C ILE A 121 -18.13 2.69 18.28
N ASN A 122 -18.67 1.80 17.47
CA ASN A 122 -19.75 2.10 16.51
C ASN A 122 -19.45 3.35 15.64
N GLY A 123 -18.20 3.49 15.19
CA GLY A 123 -17.73 4.63 14.39
C GLY A 123 -17.47 5.92 15.19
N VAL A 124 -17.65 5.91 16.53
CA VAL A 124 -17.36 7.07 17.38
C VAL A 124 -15.97 6.96 18.00
N TYR A 125 -15.12 7.95 17.73
CA TYR A 125 -13.76 8.01 18.28
C TYR A 125 -13.78 7.98 19.81
N GLN A 126 -12.92 7.15 20.40
CA GLN A 126 -12.73 7.03 21.83
C GLN A 126 -11.56 7.91 22.29
N ASN A 127 -11.83 8.81 23.20
CA ASN A 127 -10.80 9.66 23.78
C ASN A 127 -9.83 8.81 24.62
N ARG A 128 -8.52 9.14 24.58
CA ARG A 128 -7.46 8.40 25.28
C ARG A 128 -7.60 8.39 26.83
N ASN A 129 -8.45 9.22 27.40
CA ASN A 129 -8.75 9.19 28.84
C ASN A 129 -9.89 8.21 29.22
N THR A 130 -10.55 7.59 28.24
CA THR A 130 -11.58 6.56 28.45
C THR A 130 -11.04 5.14 28.46
N TYR A 131 -9.75 4.97 28.20
CA TYR A 131 -9.08 3.67 28.24
C TYR A 131 -7.61 3.81 28.64
N THR A 132 -7.01 2.72 29.10
CA THR A 132 -5.56 2.58 29.33
C THR A 132 -4.99 1.53 28.38
N VAL A 133 -3.69 1.64 28.10
CA VAL A 133 -2.97 0.66 27.26
C VAL A 133 -1.78 0.14 28.06
N THR A 134 -1.69 -1.18 28.20
CA THR A 134 -0.57 -1.82 28.89
C THR A 134 -0.24 -3.14 28.21
N SER A 135 1.00 -3.27 27.74
CA SER A 135 1.55 -4.53 27.19
C SER A 135 0.60 -5.24 26.21
N GLY A 136 0.16 -4.55 25.16
CA GLY A 136 -0.72 -5.15 24.12
C GLY A 136 -2.15 -5.37 24.58
N THR A 137 -2.61 -4.67 25.62
CA THR A 137 -4.00 -4.73 26.09
C THR A 137 -4.57 -3.33 26.23
N VAL A 138 -5.71 -3.08 25.62
CA VAL A 138 -6.57 -1.92 25.86
C VAL A 138 -7.56 -2.29 26.94
N THR A 139 -7.65 -1.45 28.01
CA THR A 139 -8.65 -1.61 29.06
C THR A 139 -9.50 -0.34 29.12
N PHE A 140 -10.77 -0.44 28.76
CA PHE A 140 -11.74 0.64 28.86
C PHE A 140 -12.14 0.90 30.30
N SER A 141 -12.45 2.16 30.64
CA SER A 141 -12.99 2.56 31.95
C SER A 141 -14.40 2.03 32.21
N GLU A 142 -15.17 1.82 31.14
CA GLU A 142 -16.49 1.20 31.14
C GLU A 142 -16.56 0.17 30.00
N ALA A 143 -17.27 -0.94 30.21
CA ALA A 143 -17.42 -1.98 29.19
C ALA A 143 -18.16 -1.42 27.97
N PRO A 144 -17.63 -1.63 26.74
CA PRO A 144 -18.34 -1.30 25.51
C PRO A 144 -19.71 -1.98 25.47
N PRO A 145 -20.76 -1.28 24.98
CA PRO A 145 -22.11 -1.82 24.95
C PRO A 145 -22.20 -3.18 24.25
N ASP A 146 -23.16 -4.00 24.68
CA ASP A 146 -23.44 -5.27 24.00
C ASP A 146 -23.70 -5.04 22.49
N THR A 147 -23.16 -5.94 21.66
CA THR A 147 -23.21 -5.88 20.20
C THR A 147 -22.54 -4.66 19.53
N SER A 148 -21.84 -3.80 20.30
CA SER A 148 -21.08 -2.71 19.69
C SER A 148 -19.86 -3.23 18.92
N ILE A 149 -19.50 -2.56 17.81
CA ILE A 149 -18.27 -2.81 17.07
C ILE A 149 -17.18 -1.91 17.62
N ILE A 150 -16.06 -2.52 18.01
CA ILE A 150 -14.87 -1.83 18.49
C ILE A 150 -13.80 -1.97 17.41
N GLU A 151 -13.44 -0.88 16.76
CA GLU A 151 -12.41 -0.84 15.72
C GLU A 151 -11.12 -0.24 16.29
N VAL A 152 -10.03 -1.00 16.24
CA VAL A 152 -8.68 -0.55 16.61
C VAL A 152 -7.88 -0.33 15.34
N VAL A 153 -7.51 0.93 15.10
CA VAL A 153 -6.83 1.38 13.87
C VAL A 153 -5.34 1.53 14.12
N TYR A 154 -4.50 0.96 13.25
CA TYR A 154 -3.04 0.98 13.33
C TYR A 154 -2.43 1.90 12.25
N ASN A 155 -1.16 2.29 12.43
CA ASN A 155 -0.36 3.00 11.42
C ASN A 155 0.29 2.03 10.43
#